data_0882ecca8191fc9588c449607670301d
#
_entry.id   0882ecca8191fc9588c449607670301d
#
_cell.length_a   1.000
_cell.length_b   1.000
_cell.length_c   1.000
_cell.angle_alpha   90.00
_cell.angle_beta   90.00
_cell.angle_gamma   90.00
#
_symmetry.space_group_name_H-M   'P 1'
#
loop_
_entity.id
_entity.type
_entity.pdbx_description
1 polymer ?
#
loop_
_entity_poly.entity_id
_entity_poly.type
_entity_poly.pdbx_seq_one_letter_code
_entity_poly.pdbx_strand_id
1 'polypeptide(L)'
;HGEYEAFLHIMNSCSGVVKEKLDELFGTTMTRAERDQLATLIYYPEEKLKLITAQGDDLKEWYRITLHRLIEVCRWAASVYTRSKVRKALPRDYAYIIDELLHVNYDEADKRDYYENIIDTIIDIDQAPGFIIAVCGVIKRMAVDRLHIVGDIFDRGPRADIVMDALRKYHSVDI
;
A
#
# COMPACT_ATOMS: atom_id res chain seq x y z
N HIS A 1 12.60 -4.67 -23.95
CA HIS A 1 12.54 -5.51 -22.73
C HIS A 1 13.40 -4.93 -21.59
N GLY A 2 14.65 -4.54 -21.84
CA GLY A 2 15.58 -4.09 -20.80
C GLY A 2 15.17 -2.79 -20.09
N GLU A 3 14.58 -1.82 -20.80
CA GLU A 3 14.17 -0.54 -20.22
C GLU A 3 12.94 -0.65 -19.33
N TYR A 4 11.98 -1.50 -19.71
CA TYR A 4 10.82 -1.79 -18.87
C TYR A 4 11.21 -2.57 -17.60
N GLU A 5 12.14 -3.51 -17.72
CA GLU A 5 12.69 -4.23 -16.57
C GLU A 5 13.53 -3.30 -15.68
N ALA A 6 14.31 -2.39 -16.25
CA ALA A 6 15.03 -1.36 -15.49
C ALA A 6 14.07 -0.41 -14.76
N PHE A 7 13.00 0.02 -15.42
CA PHE A 7 11.95 0.84 -14.78
C PHE A 7 11.27 0.09 -13.64
N LEU A 8 10.89 -1.17 -13.84
CA LEU A 8 10.33 -2.01 -12.78
C LEU A 8 11.35 -2.23 -11.65
N HIS A 9 12.64 -2.34 -11.97
CA HIS A 9 13.69 -2.45 -10.97
C HIS A 9 13.84 -1.17 -10.14
N ILE A 10 13.78 0.00 -10.77
CA ILE A 10 13.77 1.30 -10.09
C ILE A 10 12.52 1.44 -9.22
N MET A 11 11.35 1.08 -9.74
CA MET A 11 10.11 1.08 -8.98
C MET A 11 10.16 0.10 -7.80
N ASN A 12 10.82 -1.05 -7.99
CA ASN A 12 11.03 -2.06 -6.95
C ASN A 12 12.15 -1.66 -5.96
N SER A 13 13.12 -0.84 -6.36
CA SER A 13 14.15 -0.32 -5.44
C SER A 13 13.58 0.67 -4.44
N CYS A 14 12.47 1.34 -4.76
CA CYS A 14 11.66 2.06 -3.76
C CYS A 14 11.14 1.12 -2.65
N SER A 15 11.22 -0.18 -2.85
CA SER A 15 10.89 -1.19 -1.85
C SER A 15 11.80 -1.15 -0.61
N GLY A 16 13.02 -0.67 -0.72
CA GLY A 16 13.96 -0.54 0.39
C GLY A 16 13.38 0.29 1.53
N VAL A 17 12.80 1.45 1.21
CA VAL A 17 12.20 2.36 2.20
C VAL A 17 11.05 1.68 2.96
N VAL A 18 10.18 0.96 2.27
CA VAL A 18 9.08 0.23 2.92
C VAL A 18 9.61 -0.94 3.76
N LYS A 19 10.58 -1.70 3.24
CA LYS A 19 11.18 -2.83 3.99
C LYS A 19 11.86 -2.37 5.27
N GLU A 20 12.67 -1.32 5.21
CA GLU A 20 13.32 -0.74 6.39
C GLU A 20 12.27 -0.31 7.43
N LYS A 21 11.17 0.29 6.97
CA LYS A 21 10.10 0.70 7.88
C LYS A 21 9.32 -0.48 8.46
N LEU A 22 9.11 -1.54 7.70
CA LEU A 22 8.52 -2.77 8.22
C LEU A 22 9.40 -3.41 9.31
N ASP A 23 10.72 -3.36 9.14
CA ASP A 23 11.67 -3.82 10.15
C ASP A 23 11.60 -2.96 11.44
N GLU A 24 11.42 -1.66 11.29
CA GLU A 24 11.25 -0.74 12.42
C GLU A 24 9.90 -0.95 13.14
N LEU A 25 8.80 -1.02 12.40
CA LEU A 25 7.44 -1.13 12.96
C LEU A 25 7.18 -2.52 13.57
N PHE A 26 7.63 -3.58 12.91
CA PHE A 26 7.23 -4.95 13.20
C PHE A 26 8.40 -5.90 13.52
N GLY A 27 9.63 -5.39 13.70
CA GLY A 27 10.80 -6.21 13.92
C GLY A 27 10.73 -7.10 15.15
N THR A 28 9.94 -6.72 16.16
CA THR A 28 9.71 -7.48 17.39
C THR A 28 8.46 -8.36 17.35
N THR A 29 7.50 -8.09 16.45
CA THR A 29 6.18 -8.75 16.42
C THR A 29 5.99 -9.65 15.22
N MET A 30 6.80 -9.50 14.18
CA MET A 30 6.76 -10.30 12.96
C MET A 30 8.13 -10.89 12.65
N THR A 31 8.15 -12.11 12.15
CA THR A 31 9.36 -12.71 11.59
C THR A 31 9.81 -11.98 10.32
N ARG A 32 11.05 -12.14 9.93
CA ARG A 32 11.56 -11.59 8.67
C ARG A 32 10.74 -12.06 7.46
N ALA A 33 10.40 -13.37 7.44
CA ALA A 33 9.60 -13.94 6.36
C ALA A 33 8.21 -13.29 6.24
N GLU A 34 7.54 -13.03 7.35
CA GLU A 34 6.25 -12.33 7.37
C GLU A 34 6.38 -10.89 6.90
N ARG A 35 7.43 -10.17 7.30
CA ARG A 35 7.69 -8.80 6.80
C ARG A 35 7.97 -8.77 5.31
N ASP A 36 8.75 -9.73 4.79
CA ASP A 36 9.00 -9.87 3.34
C ASP A 36 7.70 -10.18 2.57
N GLN A 37 6.81 -11.00 3.14
CA GLN A 37 5.50 -11.27 2.55
C GLN A 37 4.59 -10.03 2.56
N LEU A 38 4.61 -9.25 3.64
CA LEU A 38 3.85 -7.99 3.73
C LEU A 38 4.39 -6.96 2.73
N ALA A 39 5.71 -6.84 2.57
CA ALA A 39 6.32 -5.99 1.54
C ALA A 39 5.88 -6.43 0.13
N THR A 40 5.89 -7.74 -0.14
CA THR A 40 5.42 -8.29 -1.41
C THR A 40 3.95 -7.95 -1.67
N LEU A 41 3.10 -8.06 -0.65
CA LEU A 41 1.69 -7.67 -0.75
C LEU A 41 1.54 -6.17 -1.06
N ILE A 42 2.31 -5.30 -0.42
CA ILE A 42 2.25 -3.84 -0.67
C ILE A 42 2.60 -3.52 -2.11
N TYR A 43 3.62 -4.16 -2.68
CA TYR A 43 4.05 -3.88 -4.05
C TYR A 43 3.25 -4.61 -5.13
N TYR A 44 2.78 -5.83 -4.86
CA TYR A 44 2.07 -6.71 -5.79
C TYR A 44 0.77 -7.25 -5.18
N PRO A 45 -0.17 -6.37 -4.77
CA PRO A 45 -1.34 -6.79 -4.01
C PRO A 45 -2.26 -7.71 -4.81
N GLU A 46 -2.46 -7.45 -6.10
CA GLU A 46 -3.37 -8.23 -6.94
C GLU A 46 -2.87 -9.66 -7.15
N GLU A 47 -1.59 -9.82 -7.46
CA GLU A 47 -0.95 -11.12 -7.66
C GLU A 47 -0.91 -11.93 -6.36
N LYS A 48 -0.55 -11.26 -5.25
CA LYS A 48 -0.48 -11.92 -3.94
C LYS A 48 -1.85 -12.36 -3.46
N LEU A 49 -2.88 -11.55 -3.62
CA LEU A 49 -4.26 -11.89 -3.27
C LEU A 49 -4.77 -13.09 -4.08
N LYS A 50 -4.50 -13.14 -5.39
CA LYS A 50 -4.86 -14.29 -6.23
C LYS A 50 -4.25 -15.59 -5.70
N LEU A 51 -2.99 -15.56 -5.28
CA LEU A 51 -2.32 -16.75 -4.73
C LEU A 51 -2.94 -17.19 -3.40
N ILE A 52 -3.28 -16.25 -2.53
CA ILE A 52 -3.85 -16.53 -1.21
C ILE A 52 -5.29 -17.06 -1.35
N THR A 53 -6.11 -16.42 -2.16
CA THR A 53 -7.50 -16.85 -2.36
C THR A 53 -7.62 -18.21 -3.06
N ALA A 54 -6.65 -18.58 -3.88
CA ALA A 54 -6.61 -19.89 -4.53
C ALA A 54 -6.38 -21.06 -3.55
N GLN A 55 -5.92 -20.81 -2.32
CA GLN A 55 -5.69 -21.85 -1.31
C GLN A 55 -6.98 -22.37 -0.66
N GLY A 56 -8.11 -21.64 -0.80
CA GLY A 56 -9.43 -22.10 -0.39
C GLY A 56 -9.70 -22.12 1.11
N ASP A 57 -8.82 -21.53 1.92
CA ASP A 57 -8.94 -21.44 3.36
C ASP A 57 -9.91 -20.32 3.80
N ASP A 58 -10.37 -20.37 5.06
CA ASP A 58 -11.06 -19.24 5.68
C ASP A 58 -10.05 -18.09 5.90
N LEU A 59 -10.22 -17.03 5.13
CA LEU A 59 -9.30 -15.90 5.11
C LEU A 59 -9.70 -14.76 6.07
N LYS A 60 -10.78 -14.87 6.83
CA LYS A 60 -11.28 -13.78 7.68
C LYS A 60 -10.22 -13.27 8.65
N GLU A 61 -9.57 -14.19 9.37
CA GLU A 61 -8.51 -13.82 10.32
C GLU A 61 -7.27 -13.26 9.62
N TRP A 62 -6.90 -13.84 8.47
CA TRP A 62 -5.81 -13.31 7.65
C TRP A 62 -6.09 -11.89 7.17
N TYR A 63 -7.32 -11.60 6.71
CA TYR A 63 -7.72 -10.26 6.31
C TYR A 63 -7.65 -9.30 7.48
N ARG A 64 -8.16 -9.68 8.66
CA ARG A 64 -8.14 -8.85 9.86
C ARG A 64 -6.72 -8.44 10.23
N ILE A 65 -5.82 -9.39 10.40
CA ILE A 65 -4.41 -9.14 10.74
C ILE A 65 -3.74 -8.28 9.66
N THR A 66 -3.97 -8.60 8.39
CA THR A 66 -3.37 -7.89 7.27
C THR A 66 -3.84 -6.45 7.19
N LEU A 67 -5.13 -6.19 7.38
CA LEU A 67 -5.70 -4.84 7.38
C LEU A 67 -5.12 -3.99 8.50
N HIS A 68 -5.02 -4.53 9.71
CA HIS A 68 -4.37 -3.82 10.83
C HIS A 68 -2.94 -3.41 10.49
N ARG A 69 -2.14 -4.34 9.98
CA ARG A 69 -0.74 -4.10 9.60
C ARG A 69 -0.63 -3.05 8.48
N LEU A 70 -1.47 -3.16 7.45
CA LEU A 70 -1.47 -2.21 6.33
C LEU A 70 -1.90 -0.80 6.75
N ILE A 71 -2.89 -0.66 7.63
CA ILE A 71 -3.30 0.65 8.14
C ILE A 71 -2.17 1.28 8.98
N GLU A 72 -1.45 0.51 9.77
CA GLU A 72 -0.30 1.01 10.53
C GLU A 72 0.81 1.51 9.60
N VAL A 73 1.16 0.75 8.56
CA VAL A 73 2.13 1.19 7.53
C VAL A 73 1.62 2.44 6.80
N CYS A 74 0.33 2.49 6.49
CA CYS A 74 -0.29 3.63 5.82
C CYS A 74 -0.26 4.89 6.70
N ARG A 75 -0.49 4.77 8.00
CA ARG A 75 -0.34 5.88 8.97
C ARG A 75 1.07 6.44 8.95
N TRP A 76 2.08 5.58 8.97
CA TRP A 76 3.46 6.00 8.83
C TRP A 76 3.68 6.77 7.51
N ALA A 77 3.31 6.18 6.38
CA ALA A 77 3.52 6.79 5.06
C ALA A 77 2.81 8.15 4.93
N ALA A 78 1.65 8.30 5.58
CA ALA A 78 0.88 9.54 5.59
C ALA A 78 1.38 10.59 6.60
N SER A 79 2.17 10.20 7.62
CA SER A 79 2.53 11.04 8.76
C SER A 79 3.34 12.30 8.41
N VAL A 80 4.09 12.25 7.30
CA VAL A 80 4.91 13.38 6.82
C VAL A 80 4.11 14.39 6.01
N TYR A 81 2.82 14.13 5.75
CA TYR A 81 1.96 14.98 4.94
C TYR A 81 0.85 15.62 5.76
N THR A 82 0.35 16.76 5.31
CA THR A 82 -0.87 17.34 5.88
C THR A 82 -2.08 16.47 5.56
N ARG A 83 -3.08 16.44 6.45
CA ARG A 83 -4.33 15.70 6.25
C ARG A 83 -5.00 16.03 4.91
N SER A 84 -4.99 17.32 4.51
CA SER A 84 -5.53 17.74 3.22
C SER A 84 -4.82 17.11 2.02
N LYS A 85 -3.49 16.99 2.09
CA LYS A 85 -2.70 16.33 1.04
C LYS A 85 -2.99 14.83 0.99
N VAL A 86 -3.06 14.17 2.15
CA VAL A 86 -3.42 12.76 2.27
C VAL A 86 -4.79 12.50 1.64
N ARG A 87 -5.82 13.26 2.04
CA ARG A 87 -7.21 13.10 1.53
C ARG A 87 -7.30 13.21 0.01
N LYS A 88 -6.54 14.09 -0.61
CA LYS A 88 -6.49 14.24 -2.08
C LYS A 88 -5.88 13.03 -2.79
N ALA A 89 -5.00 12.29 -2.12
CA ALA A 89 -4.34 11.11 -2.65
C ALA A 89 -5.11 9.80 -2.40
N LEU A 90 -6.17 9.85 -1.59
CA LEU A 90 -6.98 8.66 -1.30
C LEU A 90 -7.81 8.24 -2.52
N PRO A 91 -7.97 6.92 -2.78
CA PRO A 91 -8.84 6.43 -3.83
C PRO A 91 -10.29 6.75 -3.53
N ARG A 92 -11.03 7.24 -4.53
CA ARG A 92 -12.38 7.80 -4.38
C ARG A 92 -13.35 6.86 -3.65
N ASP A 93 -13.31 5.58 -3.99
CA ASP A 93 -14.26 4.59 -3.50
C ASP A 93 -14.07 4.26 -2.01
N TYR A 94 -12.85 4.42 -1.49
CA TYR A 94 -12.49 4.10 -0.11
C TYR A 94 -11.99 5.30 0.70
N ALA A 95 -12.02 6.51 0.11
CA ALA A 95 -11.38 7.69 0.70
C ALA A 95 -11.86 7.98 2.12
N TYR A 96 -13.17 7.93 2.36
CA TYR A 96 -13.74 8.20 3.68
C TYR A 96 -13.29 7.17 4.71
N ILE A 97 -13.38 5.88 4.37
CA ILE A 97 -13.04 4.79 5.29
C ILE A 97 -11.54 4.79 5.62
N ILE A 98 -10.70 5.00 4.62
CA ILE A 98 -9.24 5.09 4.84
C ILE A 98 -8.90 6.31 5.72
N ASP A 99 -9.46 7.49 5.42
CA ASP A 99 -9.23 8.71 6.24
C ASP A 99 -9.65 8.48 7.69
N GLU A 100 -10.78 7.80 7.92
CA GLU A 100 -11.28 7.47 9.25
C GLU A 100 -10.31 6.54 10.00
N LEU A 101 -9.94 5.41 9.38
CA LEU A 101 -9.02 4.43 9.98
C LEU A 101 -7.62 5.01 10.26
N LEU A 102 -7.15 5.95 9.44
CA LEU A 102 -5.87 6.62 9.67
C LEU A 102 -5.88 7.53 10.90
N HIS A 103 -7.04 8.07 11.30
CA HIS A 103 -7.13 9.10 12.33
C HIS A 103 -7.83 8.64 13.62
N VAL A 104 -8.43 7.44 13.64
CA VAL A 104 -8.99 6.87 14.88
C VAL A 104 -7.90 6.63 15.90
N ASN A 105 -8.11 7.12 17.13
CA ASN A 105 -7.22 6.85 18.24
C ASN A 105 -7.51 5.46 18.83
N TYR A 106 -6.67 4.50 18.49
CA TYR A 106 -6.82 3.10 18.91
C TYR A 106 -6.60 2.86 20.41
N ASP A 107 -6.00 3.80 21.11
CA ASP A 107 -5.71 3.68 22.55
C ASP A 107 -6.98 3.86 23.43
N GLU A 108 -8.01 4.53 22.92
CA GLU A 108 -9.29 4.69 23.59
C GLU A 108 -10.21 3.47 23.34
N ALA A 109 -10.73 2.85 24.38
CA ALA A 109 -11.51 1.60 24.28
C ALA A 109 -12.70 1.71 23.31
N ASP A 110 -13.52 2.75 23.45
CA ASP A 110 -14.70 2.98 22.59
C ASP A 110 -14.29 3.17 21.11
N LYS A 111 -13.15 3.81 20.87
CA LYS A 111 -12.64 4.03 19.51
C LYS A 111 -11.99 2.78 18.95
N ARG A 112 -11.44 1.92 19.81
CA ARG A 112 -10.94 0.61 19.41
C ARG A 112 -12.07 -0.27 18.89
N ASP A 113 -13.19 -0.36 19.63
CA ASP A 113 -14.36 -1.12 19.21
C ASP A 113 -14.93 -0.58 17.89
N TYR A 114 -14.97 0.72 17.73
CA TYR A 114 -15.37 1.37 16.48
C TYR A 114 -14.43 1.00 15.31
N TYR A 115 -13.13 1.02 15.53
CA TYR A 115 -12.13 0.63 14.55
C TYR A 115 -12.28 -0.83 14.13
N GLU A 116 -12.42 -1.75 15.11
CA GLU A 116 -12.63 -3.18 14.85
C GLU A 116 -13.93 -3.42 14.07
N ASN A 117 -14.99 -2.73 14.39
CA ASN A 117 -16.25 -2.83 13.67
C ASN A 117 -16.14 -2.41 12.20
N ILE A 118 -15.33 -1.39 11.89
CA ILE A 118 -15.06 -1.01 10.49
C ILE A 118 -14.33 -2.14 9.78
N ILE A 119 -13.27 -2.69 10.38
CA ILE A 119 -12.49 -3.80 9.79
C ILE A 119 -13.38 -5.02 9.56
N ASP A 120 -14.15 -5.42 10.56
CA ASP A 120 -15.05 -6.57 10.45
C ASP A 120 -16.12 -6.35 9.36
N THR A 121 -16.66 -5.14 9.27
CA THR A 121 -17.64 -4.80 8.21
C THR A 121 -17.02 -4.95 6.82
N ILE A 122 -15.79 -4.43 6.60
CA ILE A 122 -15.08 -4.56 5.32
C ILE A 122 -14.93 -6.03 4.92
N ILE A 123 -14.63 -6.89 5.90
CA ILE A 123 -14.45 -8.34 5.68
C ILE A 123 -15.81 -9.00 5.38
N ASP A 124 -16.82 -8.71 6.17
CA ASP A 124 -18.14 -9.37 6.08
C ASP A 124 -18.91 -9.02 4.80
N ILE A 125 -18.64 -7.86 4.20
CA ILE A 125 -19.21 -7.47 2.89
C ILE A 125 -18.30 -7.81 1.70
N ASP A 126 -17.30 -8.68 1.89
CA ASP A 126 -16.37 -9.13 0.86
C ASP A 126 -15.57 -8.01 0.16
N GLN A 127 -15.34 -6.89 0.83
CA GLN A 127 -14.57 -5.76 0.31
C GLN A 127 -13.08 -5.80 0.68
N ALA A 128 -12.65 -6.74 1.50
CA ALA A 128 -11.26 -6.81 1.99
C ALA A 128 -10.21 -6.86 0.87
N PRO A 129 -10.36 -7.65 -0.21
CA PRO A 129 -9.37 -7.63 -1.31
C PRO A 129 -9.23 -6.27 -1.98
N GLY A 130 -10.36 -5.64 -2.34
CA GLY A 130 -10.37 -4.32 -2.97
C GLY A 130 -9.80 -3.23 -2.07
N PHE A 131 -10.14 -3.29 -0.78
CA PHE A 131 -9.63 -2.36 0.23
C PHE A 131 -8.11 -2.51 0.45
N ILE A 132 -7.59 -3.75 0.49
CA ILE A 132 -6.15 -4.03 0.57
C ILE A 132 -5.42 -3.41 -0.62
N ILE A 133 -5.90 -3.63 -1.85
CA ILE A 133 -5.31 -3.04 -3.06
C ILE A 133 -5.27 -1.51 -2.96
N ALA A 134 -6.37 -0.91 -2.51
CA ALA A 134 -6.49 0.53 -2.33
C ALA A 134 -5.46 1.08 -1.32
N VAL A 135 -5.37 0.47 -0.13
CA VAL A 135 -4.42 0.88 0.92
C VAL A 135 -2.97 0.68 0.47
N CYS A 136 -2.64 -0.45 -0.18
CA CYS A 136 -1.32 -0.67 -0.75
C CYS A 136 -0.95 0.41 -1.78
N GLY A 137 -1.90 0.83 -2.60
CA GLY A 137 -1.73 1.94 -3.54
C GLY A 137 -1.44 3.27 -2.85
N VAL A 138 -2.09 3.56 -1.74
CA VAL A 138 -1.82 4.77 -0.92
C VAL A 138 -0.42 4.70 -0.32
N ILE A 139 -0.04 3.58 0.29
CA ILE A 139 1.29 3.38 0.87
C ILE A 139 2.38 3.63 -0.17
N LYS A 140 2.28 3.00 -1.35
CA LYS A 140 3.26 3.17 -2.43
C LYS A 140 3.42 4.63 -2.86
N ARG A 141 2.31 5.33 -3.04
CA ARG A 141 2.34 6.74 -3.45
C ARG A 141 2.90 7.68 -2.39
N MET A 142 2.63 7.39 -1.11
CA MET A 142 3.06 8.24 0.00
C MET A 142 4.45 7.92 0.53
N ALA A 143 4.94 6.69 0.35
CA ALA A 143 6.30 6.29 0.70
C ALA A 143 7.36 6.95 -0.20
N VAL A 144 6.96 7.44 -1.38
CA VAL A 144 7.84 8.16 -2.32
C VAL A 144 7.49 9.64 -2.30
N ASP A 145 8.37 10.47 -1.75
CA ASP A 145 8.14 11.92 -1.70
C ASP A 145 8.32 12.57 -3.08
N ARG A 146 9.39 12.22 -3.79
CA ARG A 146 9.68 12.70 -5.14
C ARG A 146 10.34 11.60 -5.97
N LEU A 147 9.80 11.34 -7.16
CA LEU A 147 10.37 10.43 -8.12
C LEU A 147 11.12 11.22 -9.21
N HIS A 148 12.43 11.00 -9.32
CA HIS A 148 13.24 11.54 -10.40
C HIS A 148 13.49 10.46 -11.45
N ILE A 149 13.21 10.77 -12.70
CA ILE A 149 13.51 9.90 -13.83
C ILE A 149 14.68 10.50 -14.59
N VAL A 150 15.76 9.73 -14.64
CA VAL A 150 16.95 10.10 -15.37
C VAL A 150 17.03 9.27 -16.62
N GLY A 151 16.88 9.91 -17.77
CA GLY A 151 16.95 9.25 -19.08
C GLY A 151 15.69 9.43 -19.92
N ASP A 152 15.68 8.79 -21.07
CA ASP A 152 14.65 8.92 -22.09
C ASP A 152 13.55 7.86 -21.92
N ILE A 153 12.32 8.31 -21.75
CA ILE A 153 11.15 7.42 -21.60
C ILE A 153 10.63 7.00 -22.98
N PHE A 154 10.81 7.84 -23.99
CA PHE A 154 10.15 7.71 -25.29
C PHE A 154 11.04 7.17 -26.39
N ASP A 155 12.37 7.29 -26.27
CA ASP A 155 13.29 6.83 -27.29
C ASP A 155 13.54 5.31 -27.15
N ARG A 156 13.12 4.56 -28.17
CA ARG A 156 13.32 3.10 -28.29
C ARG A 156 12.64 2.22 -27.23
N GLY A 157 11.87 2.78 -26.30
CA GLY A 157 11.12 2.02 -25.30
C GLY A 157 9.82 1.43 -25.89
N PRO A 158 9.53 0.12 -25.68
CA PRO A 158 8.39 -0.53 -26.33
C PRO A 158 7.01 -0.14 -25.77
N ARG A 159 6.93 0.49 -24.61
CA ARG A 159 5.66 0.78 -23.94
C ARG A 159 5.72 2.03 -23.05
N ALA A 160 6.07 3.16 -23.64
CA ALA A 160 6.09 4.47 -22.96
C ALA A 160 4.72 4.83 -22.32
N ASP A 161 3.62 4.37 -22.92
CA ASP A 161 2.27 4.55 -22.41
C ASP A 161 2.09 3.93 -21.00
N ILE A 162 2.55 2.72 -20.78
CA ILE A 162 2.49 2.04 -19.47
C ILE A 162 3.35 2.77 -18.44
N VAL A 163 4.52 3.24 -18.85
CA VAL A 163 5.41 4.02 -17.98
C VAL A 163 4.74 5.29 -17.53
N MET A 164 4.14 6.05 -18.47
CA MET A 164 3.44 7.29 -18.17
C MET A 164 2.23 7.06 -17.27
N ASP A 165 1.46 6.01 -17.49
CA ASP A 165 0.31 5.66 -16.62
C ASP A 165 0.76 5.29 -15.20
N ALA A 166 1.90 4.64 -15.05
CA ALA A 166 2.48 4.36 -13.74
C ALA A 166 2.94 5.65 -13.04
N LEU A 167 3.60 6.56 -13.77
CA LEU A 167 4.11 7.82 -13.24
C LEU A 167 3.00 8.77 -12.80
N ARG A 168 1.88 8.81 -13.51
CA ARG A 168 0.70 9.64 -13.15
C ARG A 168 0.13 9.29 -11.77
N LYS A 169 0.45 8.13 -11.22
CA LYS A 169 0.00 7.71 -9.89
C LYS A 169 0.83 8.34 -8.75
N TYR A 170 1.98 8.91 -9.05
CA TYR A 170 2.82 9.59 -8.05
C TYR A 170 2.49 11.07 -7.98
N HIS A 171 2.58 11.64 -6.77
CA HIS A 171 2.19 13.04 -6.53
C HIS A 171 3.27 14.05 -6.92
N SER A 172 4.51 13.61 -7.09
CA SER A 172 5.63 14.44 -7.53
C SER A 172 6.58 13.63 -8.39
N VAL A 173 6.66 13.97 -9.65
CA VAL A 173 7.56 13.33 -10.63
C VAL A 173 8.30 14.42 -11.38
N ASP A 174 9.63 14.32 -11.42
CA ASP A 174 10.51 15.13 -12.27
C ASP A 174 11.07 14.23 -13.39
N ILE A 175 11.00 14.70 -14.62
CA ILE A 175 11.50 14.00 -15.83
C ILE A 175 12.58 14.85 -16.47
#